data_12b1ee2ccd790aa328147af3304eb759
#
_entry.id   12b1ee2ccd790aa328147af3304eb759
#
_cell.length_a   1.000
_cell.length_b   1.000
_cell.length_c   1.000
_cell.angle_alpha   90.00
_cell.angle_beta   90.00
_cell.angle_gamma   90.00
#
_symmetry.space_group_name_H-M   'P 1'
#
loop_
_entity.id
_entity.type
_entity.pdbx_description
1 polymer ?
#
loop_
_entity_poly.entity_id
_entity_poly.type
_entity_poly.pdbx_seq_one_letter_code
_entity_poly.pdbx_strand_id
1 'polypeptide(L)'
;RNPVELSKLPGDLEFHHVDFSLHDTPILQDIDFTLKQGHTLGIMGMTGSGKTTIVNLLERFYDVTDGYICLDGHDIRTLPLRTVRDTSSVVMQDVFLFSDTISENVRLGSRSTMKSEEVHNAVSAACASEFVDHLSDQYETVIGERGMGLSGGQKQRLSIARALAKQAPILVLDDSTSALDMETEYEIQSHLAEKKDVSKIIIAHRISSVQSADEILYLDHGRIAERGTHESLMAQKGLYYSTWEAQYGDYHKAKAALEQALPANA
;
A
#
# COMPACT_ATOMS: atom_id res chain seq x y z
N ARG A 1 -4.68 5.73 -31.99
CA ARG A 1 -4.70 4.25 -31.98
C ARG A 1 -5.93 3.85 -31.18
N ASN A 2 -6.71 2.87 -31.67
CA ASN A 2 -7.84 2.35 -30.90
C ASN A 2 -7.30 1.64 -29.64
N PRO A 3 -7.86 1.92 -28.45
CA PRO A 3 -7.42 1.27 -27.24
C PRO A 3 -7.69 -0.25 -27.31
N VAL A 4 -6.77 -1.05 -26.80
CA VAL A 4 -6.95 -2.50 -26.71
C VAL A 4 -7.92 -2.77 -25.55
N GLU A 5 -9.11 -3.28 -25.85
CA GLU A 5 -10.01 -3.79 -24.80
C GLU A 5 -9.47 -5.11 -24.27
N LEU A 6 -8.92 -5.08 -23.08
CA LEU A 6 -8.43 -6.26 -22.37
C LEU A 6 -9.44 -6.67 -21.29
N SER A 7 -9.84 -7.94 -21.33
CA SER A 7 -10.56 -8.57 -20.22
C SER A 7 -9.58 -8.86 -19.11
N LYS A 8 -9.79 -8.34 -17.90
CA LYS A 8 -9.01 -8.54 -16.67
C LYS A 8 -7.52 -8.79 -16.86
N LEU A 9 -6.73 -7.78 -16.57
CA LEU A 9 -5.27 -7.89 -16.49
C LEU A 9 -4.89 -8.65 -15.20
N PRO A 10 -3.96 -9.62 -15.24
CA PRO A 10 -3.53 -10.39 -14.07
C PRO A 10 -2.80 -9.57 -13.00
N GLY A 11 -2.14 -8.48 -13.37
CA GLY A 11 -1.53 -7.55 -12.43
C GLY A 11 -0.01 -7.64 -12.33
N ASP A 12 0.68 -8.05 -13.41
CA ASP A 12 2.12 -7.83 -13.57
C ASP A 12 2.36 -6.35 -13.85
N LEU A 13 3.26 -5.73 -13.08
CA LEU A 13 3.62 -4.32 -13.23
C LEU A 13 5.12 -4.19 -13.45
N GLU A 14 5.51 -3.41 -14.45
CA GLU A 14 6.90 -3.16 -14.78
C GLU A 14 7.14 -1.66 -14.98
N PHE A 15 8.15 -1.14 -14.30
CA PHE A 15 8.73 0.19 -14.54
C PHE A 15 10.05 0.01 -15.26
N HIS A 16 10.19 0.59 -16.45
CA HIS A 16 11.38 0.47 -17.27
C HIS A 16 12.10 1.80 -17.39
N HIS A 17 13.19 1.96 -16.65
CA HIS A 17 14.06 3.15 -16.65
C HIS A 17 13.25 4.45 -16.60
N VAL A 18 12.30 4.53 -15.67
CA VAL A 18 11.33 5.63 -15.61
C VAL A 18 11.97 6.87 -15.01
N ASP A 19 11.95 7.95 -15.77
CA ASP A 19 12.21 9.31 -15.31
C ASP A 19 10.90 10.10 -15.21
N PHE A 20 10.79 10.92 -14.19
CA PHE A 20 9.67 11.86 -14.06
C PHE A 20 10.13 13.19 -13.49
N SER A 21 9.77 14.27 -14.18
CA SER A 21 10.00 15.64 -13.74
C SER A 21 8.68 16.41 -13.66
N LEU A 22 8.54 17.24 -12.66
CA LEU A 22 7.41 18.16 -12.51
C LEU A 22 7.94 19.60 -12.63
N HIS A 23 7.44 20.35 -13.63
CA HIS A 23 7.92 21.70 -13.93
C HIS A 23 9.47 21.78 -13.99
N ASP A 24 10.08 20.92 -14.79
CA ASP A 24 11.54 20.77 -14.98
C ASP A 24 12.34 20.36 -13.72
N THR A 25 11.66 20.08 -12.62
CA THR A 25 12.30 19.55 -11.40
C THR A 25 12.26 18.02 -11.43
N PRO A 26 13.41 17.33 -11.47
CA PRO A 26 13.46 15.87 -11.41
C PRO A 26 12.90 15.36 -10.08
N ILE A 27 11.94 14.45 -10.14
CA ILE A 27 11.32 13.81 -8.97
C ILE A 27 11.74 12.34 -8.89
N LEU A 28 11.70 11.63 -10.03
CA LEU A 28 12.16 10.24 -10.13
C LEU A 28 13.19 10.14 -11.26
N GLN A 29 14.19 9.32 -11.05
CA GLN A 29 15.29 9.14 -12.00
C GLN A 29 15.67 7.65 -12.05
N ASP A 30 15.60 7.08 -13.24
CA ASP A 30 16.00 5.70 -13.54
C ASP A 30 15.33 4.67 -12.62
N ILE A 31 14.03 4.80 -12.45
CA ILE A 31 13.25 3.84 -11.65
C ILE A 31 12.98 2.61 -12.51
N ASP A 32 13.57 1.49 -12.11
CA ASP A 32 13.44 0.20 -12.81
C ASP A 32 13.12 -0.91 -11.81
N PHE A 33 11.96 -1.54 -11.93
CA PHE A 33 11.55 -2.70 -11.13
C PHE A 33 10.41 -3.47 -11.78
N THR A 34 10.20 -4.71 -11.34
CA THR A 34 9.10 -5.56 -11.75
C THR A 34 8.38 -6.12 -10.54
N LEU A 35 7.06 -5.94 -10.47
CA LEU A 35 6.18 -6.62 -9.53
C LEU A 35 5.41 -7.72 -10.26
N LYS A 36 5.69 -8.98 -9.93
CA LYS A 36 4.98 -10.13 -10.47
C LYS A 36 3.64 -10.35 -9.77
N GLN A 37 2.68 -10.92 -10.50
CA GLN A 37 1.37 -11.27 -9.95
C GLN A 37 1.51 -12.02 -8.61
N GLY A 38 0.73 -11.57 -7.62
CA GLY A 38 0.68 -12.17 -6.29
C GLY A 38 1.85 -11.84 -5.37
N HIS A 39 2.90 -11.17 -5.87
CA HIS A 39 4.04 -10.75 -5.06
C HIS A 39 3.75 -9.44 -4.33
N THR A 40 4.53 -9.20 -3.29
CA THR A 40 4.49 -7.98 -2.49
C THR A 40 5.77 -7.19 -2.67
N LEU A 41 5.64 -5.94 -3.10
CA LEU A 41 6.72 -4.96 -3.19
C LEU A 41 6.61 -3.95 -2.05
N GLY A 42 7.64 -3.87 -1.22
CA GLY A 42 7.81 -2.82 -0.22
C GLY A 42 8.53 -1.61 -0.82
N ILE A 43 8.06 -0.40 -0.57
CA ILE A 43 8.75 0.83 -0.98
C ILE A 43 8.97 1.70 0.26
N MET A 44 10.22 1.94 0.58
CA MET A 44 10.66 2.79 1.68
C MET A 44 11.47 3.99 1.21
N GLY A 45 11.77 4.88 2.11
CA GLY A 45 12.61 6.05 1.88
C GLY A 45 12.13 7.28 2.65
N MET A 46 12.96 8.30 2.70
CA MET A 46 12.64 9.55 3.39
C MET A 46 11.43 10.27 2.77
N THR A 47 10.81 11.16 3.54
CA THR A 47 9.78 12.05 3.00
C THR A 47 10.33 12.85 1.83
N GLY A 48 9.57 12.92 0.73
CA GLY A 48 10.01 13.62 -0.48
C GLY A 48 10.91 12.79 -1.41
N SER A 49 11.20 11.51 -1.13
CA SER A 49 12.01 10.66 -2.01
C SER A 49 11.31 10.19 -3.29
N GLY A 50 10.02 10.49 -3.47
CA GLY A 50 9.27 10.15 -4.70
C GLY A 50 8.32 8.95 -4.58
N LYS A 51 8.14 8.35 -3.39
CA LYS A 51 7.29 7.16 -3.19
C LYS A 51 5.86 7.32 -3.72
N THR A 52 5.16 8.35 -3.29
CA THR A 52 3.78 8.65 -3.75
C THR A 52 3.74 9.00 -5.25
N THR A 53 4.84 9.51 -5.80
CA THR A 53 4.93 9.77 -7.24
C THR A 53 4.87 8.48 -8.06
N ILE A 54 5.43 7.37 -7.58
CA ILE A 54 5.30 6.05 -8.21
C ILE A 54 3.82 5.66 -8.33
N VAL A 55 3.02 5.87 -7.28
CA VAL A 55 1.58 5.60 -7.29
C VAL A 55 0.86 6.50 -8.30
N ASN A 56 1.19 7.79 -8.32
CA ASN A 56 0.59 8.75 -9.25
C ASN A 56 0.87 8.40 -10.72
N LEU A 57 2.06 7.87 -11.01
CA LEU A 57 2.40 7.40 -12.35
C LEU A 57 1.68 6.09 -12.70
N LEU A 58 1.55 5.15 -11.74
CA LEU A 58 0.77 3.92 -11.93
C LEU A 58 -0.71 4.23 -12.23
N GLU A 59 -1.32 5.15 -11.49
CA GLU A 59 -2.71 5.62 -11.71
C GLU A 59 -2.85 6.51 -12.95
N ARG A 60 -1.70 6.80 -13.58
CA ARG A 60 -1.62 7.70 -14.74
C ARG A 60 -2.29 9.04 -14.48
N PHE A 61 -2.00 9.67 -13.31
CA PHE A 61 -2.27 11.08 -13.08
C PHE A 61 -1.28 11.96 -13.85
N TYR A 62 -0.10 11.42 -14.13
CA TYR A 62 0.94 12.00 -14.98
C TYR A 62 1.48 10.92 -15.92
N ASP A 63 1.95 11.30 -17.08
CA ASP A 63 2.77 10.45 -17.95
C ASP A 63 4.25 10.62 -17.57
N VAL A 64 5.07 9.60 -17.79
CA VAL A 64 6.52 9.62 -17.50
C VAL A 64 7.23 10.59 -18.45
N THR A 65 8.36 11.17 -17.98
CA THR A 65 9.19 12.06 -18.82
C THR A 65 10.06 11.24 -19.77
N ASP A 66 10.62 10.12 -19.30
CA ASP A 66 11.35 9.14 -20.11
C ASP A 66 11.08 7.74 -19.55
N GLY A 67 11.42 6.71 -20.32
CA GLY A 67 11.06 5.32 -20.00
C GLY A 67 9.59 5.01 -20.26
N TYR A 68 9.09 3.94 -19.64
CA TYR A 68 7.69 3.53 -19.76
C TYR A 68 7.27 2.61 -18.61
N ILE A 69 5.95 2.50 -18.42
CA ILE A 69 5.33 1.62 -17.43
C ILE A 69 4.45 0.63 -18.17
N CYS A 70 4.59 -0.67 -17.86
CA CYS A 70 3.75 -1.73 -18.42
C CYS A 70 2.85 -2.35 -17.36
N LEU A 71 1.62 -2.63 -17.75
CA LEU A 71 0.70 -3.54 -17.05
C LEU A 71 0.50 -4.77 -17.96
N ASP A 72 0.89 -5.94 -17.44
CA ASP A 72 0.80 -7.22 -18.18
C ASP A 72 1.37 -7.13 -19.60
N GLY A 73 2.57 -6.53 -19.72
CA GLY A 73 3.30 -6.34 -20.98
C GLY A 73 2.76 -5.25 -21.89
N HIS A 74 1.75 -4.47 -21.46
CA HIS A 74 1.18 -3.37 -22.24
C HIS A 74 1.58 -2.01 -21.64
N ASP A 75 2.19 -1.14 -22.46
CA ASP A 75 2.47 0.23 -22.04
C ASP A 75 1.16 0.91 -21.63
N ILE A 76 1.07 1.43 -20.40
CA ILE A 76 -0.13 2.03 -19.84
C ILE A 76 -0.64 3.22 -20.66
N ARG A 77 0.23 3.86 -21.46
CA ARG A 77 -0.15 4.96 -22.40
C ARG A 77 -1.00 4.47 -23.55
N THR A 78 -0.94 3.18 -23.89
CA THR A 78 -1.72 2.55 -24.96
C THR A 78 -3.06 2.00 -24.49
N LEU A 79 -3.23 1.88 -23.17
CA LEU A 79 -4.45 1.38 -22.54
C LEU A 79 -5.47 2.51 -22.30
N PRO A 80 -6.78 2.20 -22.31
CA PRO A 80 -7.78 3.14 -21.81
C PRO A 80 -7.49 3.48 -20.33
N LEU A 81 -7.62 4.76 -19.98
CA LEU A 81 -7.36 5.21 -18.61
C LEU A 81 -8.22 4.46 -17.58
N ARG A 82 -9.44 4.09 -17.97
CA ARG A 82 -10.32 3.27 -17.14
C ARG A 82 -9.72 1.89 -16.87
N THR A 83 -9.16 1.23 -17.89
CA THR A 83 -8.50 -0.09 -17.72
C THR A 83 -7.33 -0.01 -16.78
N VAL A 84 -6.45 1.00 -16.93
CA VAL A 84 -5.32 1.24 -16.01
C VAL A 84 -5.82 1.37 -14.57
N ARG A 85 -6.80 2.24 -14.34
CA ARG A 85 -7.34 2.50 -13.00
C ARG A 85 -8.21 1.39 -12.44
N ASP A 86 -8.80 0.54 -13.27
CA ASP A 86 -9.56 -0.63 -12.81
C ASP A 86 -8.61 -1.79 -12.40
N THR A 87 -7.36 -1.78 -12.86
CA THR A 87 -6.33 -2.79 -12.51
C THR A 87 -5.74 -2.58 -11.12
N SER A 88 -5.77 -1.37 -10.58
CA SER A 88 -5.22 -1.04 -9.27
C SER A 88 -6.29 -0.54 -8.29
N SER A 89 -6.05 -0.77 -7.02
CA SER A 89 -6.84 -0.24 -5.92
C SER A 89 -5.89 0.44 -4.95
N VAL A 90 -6.12 1.72 -4.66
CA VAL A 90 -5.19 2.54 -3.88
C VAL A 90 -5.82 3.01 -2.59
N VAL A 91 -5.14 2.76 -1.48
CA VAL A 91 -5.38 3.41 -0.19
C VAL A 91 -4.37 4.52 -0.04
N MET A 92 -4.84 5.75 -0.07
CA MET A 92 -4.00 6.95 0.01
C MET A 92 -3.61 7.27 1.45
N GLN A 93 -2.50 7.95 1.65
CA GLN A 93 -2.04 8.45 2.94
C GLN A 93 -3.10 9.32 3.62
N ASP A 94 -3.68 10.26 2.87
CA ASP A 94 -4.80 11.07 3.37
C ASP A 94 -6.13 10.38 3.10
N VAL A 95 -6.72 9.84 4.15
CA VAL A 95 -8.00 9.14 4.07
C VAL A 95 -9.15 10.12 3.88
N PHE A 96 -9.88 9.95 2.79
CA PHE A 96 -11.12 10.66 2.52
C PHE A 96 -12.33 9.73 2.58
N LEU A 97 -13.28 10.04 3.48
CA LEU A 97 -14.58 9.39 3.56
C LEU A 97 -15.67 10.38 3.18
N PHE A 98 -16.67 9.91 2.45
CA PHE A 98 -17.80 10.71 2.02
C PHE A 98 -18.88 10.78 3.12
N SER A 99 -19.66 11.86 3.13
CA SER A 99 -20.83 12.02 3.99
C SER A 99 -21.96 11.10 3.51
N ASP A 100 -21.84 9.82 3.84
CA ASP A 100 -22.74 8.74 3.46
C ASP A 100 -22.62 7.60 4.48
N THR A 101 -23.37 6.53 4.33
CA THR A 101 -23.27 5.37 5.22
C THR A 101 -21.90 4.68 5.09
N ILE A 102 -21.52 3.89 6.10
CA ILE A 102 -20.33 3.03 6.03
C ILE A 102 -20.44 2.09 4.84
N SER A 103 -21.62 1.47 4.64
CA SER A 103 -21.92 0.58 3.51
C SER A 103 -21.63 1.25 2.17
N GLU A 104 -22.18 2.45 1.94
CA GLU A 104 -21.97 3.18 0.69
C GLU A 104 -20.52 3.66 0.52
N ASN A 105 -19.84 4.07 1.58
CA ASN A 105 -18.42 4.37 1.53
C ASN A 105 -17.55 3.20 1.06
N VAL A 106 -17.87 1.97 1.48
CA VAL A 106 -17.18 0.76 1.03
C VAL A 106 -17.56 0.41 -0.41
N ARG A 107 -18.84 0.54 -0.79
CA ARG A 107 -19.33 0.27 -2.15
C ARG A 107 -18.69 1.15 -3.22
N LEU A 108 -18.20 2.34 -2.86
CA LEU A 108 -17.44 3.20 -3.78
C LEU A 108 -16.17 2.53 -4.34
N GLY A 109 -15.65 1.49 -3.67
CA GLY A 109 -14.55 0.68 -4.19
C GLY A 109 -14.92 -0.12 -5.43
N SER A 110 -16.19 -0.48 -5.60
CA SER A 110 -16.69 -1.25 -6.74
C SER A 110 -17.68 -0.43 -7.55
N ARG A 111 -17.53 -0.43 -8.88
CA ARG A 111 -18.48 0.22 -9.80
C ARG A 111 -19.68 -0.67 -10.13
N SER A 112 -19.68 -1.91 -9.68
CA SER A 112 -20.78 -2.84 -9.83
C SER A 112 -21.67 -2.82 -8.59
N THR A 113 -22.89 -3.32 -8.73
CA THR A 113 -23.80 -3.53 -7.61
C THR A 113 -23.20 -4.57 -6.66
N MET A 114 -22.62 -4.10 -5.58
CA MET A 114 -22.02 -4.93 -4.54
C MET A 114 -23.11 -5.41 -3.58
N LYS A 115 -23.14 -6.70 -3.31
CA LYS A 115 -24.06 -7.29 -2.31
C LYS A 115 -23.59 -6.93 -0.89
N SER A 116 -24.51 -6.91 0.07
CA SER A 116 -24.18 -6.64 1.47
C SER A 116 -23.14 -7.61 2.04
N GLU A 117 -23.17 -8.87 1.64
CA GLU A 117 -22.17 -9.87 2.05
C GLU A 117 -20.74 -9.48 1.59
N GLU A 118 -20.57 -8.94 0.38
CA GLU A 118 -19.28 -8.50 -0.13
C GLU A 118 -18.75 -7.28 0.63
N VAL A 119 -19.66 -6.38 1.04
CA VAL A 119 -19.32 -5.25 1.93
C VAL A 119 -18.83 -5.76 3.28
N HIS A 120 -19.57 -6.70 3.89
CA HIS A 120 -19.21 -7.29 5.18
C HIS A 120 -17.84 -7.99 5.10
N ASN A 121 -17.60 -8.76 4.04
CA ASN A 121 -16.31 -9.44 3.84
C ASN A 121 -15.15 -8.45 3.70
N ALA A 122 -15.34 -7.34 2.98
CA ALA A 122 -14.32 -6.31 2.82
C ALA A 122 -14.04 -5.58 4.15
N VAL A 123 -15.08 -5.27 4.92
CA VAL A 123 -14.99 -4.64 6.25
C VAL A 123 -14.30 -5.57 7.24
N SER A 124 -14.62 -6.87 7.21
CA SER A 124 -13.97 -7.89 8.05
C SER A 124 -12.49 -8.04 7.71
N ALA A 125 -12.15 -8.15 6.41
CA ALA A 125 -10.77 -8.27 5.97
C ALA A 125 -9.90 -7.05 6.31
N ALA A 126 -10.52 -5.87 6.50
CA ALA A 126 -9.89 -4.64 6.97
C ALA A 126 -9.91 -4.49 8.51
N CYS A 127 -10.28 -5.53 9.25
CA CYS A 127 -10.42 -5.53 10.72
C CYS A 127 -11.33 -4.39 11.23
N ALA A 128 -12.35 -4.02 10.44
CA ALA A 128 -13.25 -2.91 10.78
C ALA A 128 -14.58 -3.38 11.39
N SER A 129 -14.92 -4.68 11.31
CA SER A 129 -16.19 -5.22 11.84
C SER A 129 -16.35 -4.96 13.32
N GLU A 130 -15.28 -5.11 14.10
CA GLU A 130 -15.31 -4.92 15.55
C GLU A 130 -15.95 -3.58 15.94
N PHE A 131 -15.50 -2.47 15.36
CA PHE A 131 -16.07 -1.18 15.72
C PHE A 131 -17.38 -0.89 14.98
N VAL A 132 -17.56 -1.38 13.75
CA VAL A 132 -18.79 -1.15 12.97
C VAL A 132 -19.98 -1.82 13.64
N ASP A 133 -19.82 -3.05 14.12
CA ASP A 133 -20.89 -3.82 14.79
C ASP A 133 -21.33 -3.20 16.13
N HIS A 134 -20.46 -2.37 16.75
CA HIS A 134 -20.78 -1.65 17.99
C HIS A 134 -21.46 -0.29 17.75
N LEU A 135 -21.56 0.19 16.51
CA LEU A 135 -22.29 1.41 16.20
C LEU A 135 -23.81 1.15 16.22
N SER A 136 -24.61 2.16 16.59
CA SER A 136 -26.06 2.04 16.74
C SER A 136 -26.75 1.55 15.45
N ASP A 137 -26.34 2.07 14.31
CA ASP A 137 -26.88 1.75 12.99
C ASP A 137 -25.92 0.88 12.16
N GLN A 138 -24.85 0.35 12.79
CA GLN A 138 -23.87 -0.54 12.18
C GLN A 138 -23.41 -0.05 10.80
N TYR A 139 -23.59 -0.83 9.75
CA TYR A 139 -23.21 -0.52 8.37
C TYR A 139 -23.98 0.66 7.77
N GLU A 140 -25.19 0.95 8.30
CA GLU A 140 -26.03 2.08 7.87
C GLU A 140 -25.72 3.37 8.66
N THR A 141 -24.72 3.34 9.54
CA THR A 141 -24.25 4.54 10.25
C THR A 141 -23.74 5.55 9.25
N VAL A 142 -24.35 6.75 9.25
CA VAL A 142 -23.93 7.86 8.40
C VAL A 142 -22.67 8.49 8.99
N ILE A 143 -21.63 8.52 8.18
CA ILE A 143 -20.35 9.15 8.50
C ILE A 143 -20.46 10.64 8.16
N GLY A 144 -20.07 11.51 9.10
CA GLY A 144 -20.00 12.94 8.84
C GLY A 144 -18.92 13.33 7.83
N GLU A 145 -18.90 14.58 7.41
CA GLU A 145 -17.94 15.10 6.45
C GLU A 145 -16.50 14.71 6.83
N ARG A 146 -15.76 14.14 5.86
CA ARG A 146 -14.39 13.63 6.05
C ARG A 146 -14.24 12.62 7.19
N GLY A 147 -15.30 11.83 7.47
CA GLY A 147 -15.26 10.83 8.53
C GLY A 147 -15.38 11.41 9.94
N MET A 148 -16.07 12.55 10.10
CA MET A 148 -16.33 13.13 11.42
C MET A 148 -17.01 12.09 12.32
N GLY A 149 -16.51 11.93 13.55
CA GLY A 149 -16.98 10.94 14.52
C GLY A 149 -16.16 9.64 14.55
N LEU A 150 -15.28 9.41 13.59
CA LEU A 150 -14.38 8.26 13.56
C LEU A 150 -12.94 8.63 13.96
N SER A 151 -12.25 7.72 14.66
CA SER A 151 -10.81 7.85 14.93
C SER A 151 -10.00 7.71 13.64
N GLY A 152 -8.72 8.13 13.65
CA GLY A 152 -7.81 7.97 12.51
C GLY A 152 -7.69 6.51 12.04
N GLY A 153 -7.50 5.57 12.98
CA GLY A 153 -7.43 4.15 12.68
C GLY A 153 -8.74 3.55 12.12
N GLN A 154 -9.90 4.01 12.60
CA GLN A 154 -11.20 3.60 12.05
C GLN A 154 -11.36 4.08 10.61
N LYS A 155 -10.97 5.33 10.30
CA LYS A 155 -10.97 5.86 8.94
C LYS A 155 -10.05 5.07 8.02
N GLN A 156 -8.83 4.75 8.47
CA GLN A 156 -7.89 3.94 7.69
C GLN A 156 -8.45 2.56 7.40
N ARG A 157 -9.02 1.87 8.40
CA ARG A 157 -9.66 0.54 8.19
C ARG A 157 -10.79 0.59 7.18
N LEU A 158 -11.65 1.61 7.20
CA LEU A 158 -12.72 1.76 6.20
C LEU A 158 -12.17 2.07 4.80
N SER A 159 -11.09 2.85 4.71
CA SER A 159 -10.42 3.09 3.42
C SER A 159 -9.79 1.81 2.85
N ILE A 160 -9.20 0.97 3.70
CA ILE A 160 -8.69 -0.35 3.32
C ILE A 160 -9.86 -1.25 2.87
N ALA A 161 -10.97 -1.27 3.62
CA ALA A 161 -12.18 -2.02 3.23
C ALA A 161 -12.69 -1.60 1.84
N ARG A 162 -12.76 -0.30 1.56
CA ARG A 162 -13.12 0.25 0.24
C ARG A 162 -12.18 -0.26 -0.85
N ALA A 163 -10.88 -0.26 -0.58
CA ALA A 163 -9.89 -0.73 -1.55
C ALA A 163 -10.01 -2.24 -1.81
N LEU A 164 -10.23 -3.04 -0.77
CA LEU A 164 -10.44 -4.48 -0.88
C LEU A 164 -11.75 -4.82 -1.61
N ALA A 165 -12.79 -4.03 -1.42
CA ALA A 165 -14.08 -4.15 -2.08
C ALA A 165 -13.97 -4.03 -3.62
N LYS A 166 -12.99 -3.29 -4.12
CA LYS A 166 -12.74 -3.15 -5.56
C LYS A 166 -12.27 -4.45 -6.22
N GLN A 167 -11.64 -5.36 -5.47
CA GLN A 167 -11.08 -6.62 -5.98
C GLN A 167 -10.15 -6.45 -7.18
N ALA A 168 -9.36 -5.38 -7.17
CA ALA A 168 -8.38 -5.10 -8.22
C ALA A 168 -7.18 -6.08 -8.13
N PRO A 169 -6.55 -6.43 -9.26
CA PRO A 169 -5.36 -7.29 -9.29
C PRO A 169 -4.16 -6.71 -8.54
N ILE A 170 -4.05 -5.38 -8.45
CA ILE A 170 -2.98 -4.69 -7.73
C ILE A 170 -3.60 -3.89 -6.58
N LEU A 171 -3.12 -4.11 -5.36
CA LEU A 171 -3.47 -3.33 -4.17
C LEU A 171 -2.28 -2.46 -3.78
N VAL A 172 -2.51 -1.16 -3.69
CA VAL A 172 -1.50 -0.18 -3.24
C VAL A 172 -1.91 0.37 -1.89
N LEU A 173 -1.01 0.27 -0.92
CA LEU A 173 -1.16 0.84 0.42
C LEU A 173 -0.10 1.94 0.60
N ASP A 174 -0.49 3.22 0.46
CA ASP A 174 0.42 4.37 0.63
C ASP A 174 0.29 4.93 2.05
N ASP A 175 1.23 4.56 2.91
CA ASP A 175 1.31 4.92 4.36
C ASP A 175 -0.04 4.76 5.11
N SER A 176 -0.83 3.81 4.66
CA SER A 176 -2.24 3.63 5.04
C SER A 176 -2.43 2.86 6.35
N THR A 177 -1.35 2.47 7.03
CA THR A 177 -1.38 1.77 8.33
C THR A 177 -0.77 2.61 9.45
N SER A 178 -0.35 3.85 9.17
CA SER A 178 0.39 4.70 10.12
C SER A 178 -0.39 5.08 11.38
N ALA A 179 -1.74 5.16 11.31
CA ALA A 179 -2.62 5.44 12.44
C ALA A 179 -3.17 4.17 13.12
N LEU A 180 -2.74 2.97 12.67
CA LEU A 180 -3.13 1.70 13.28
C LEU A 180 -2.15 1.33 14.41
N ASP A 181 -2.66 0.65 15.42
CA ASP A 181 -1.84 -0.07 16.38
C ASP A 181 -1.20 -1.31 15.72
N MET A 182 -0.16 -1.84 16.36
CA MET A 182 0.65 -2.93 15.78
C MET A 182 -0.14 -4.24 15.62
N GLU A 183 -1.11 -4.51 16.49
CA GLU A 183 -1.93 -5.73 16.44
C GLU A 183 -2.87 -5.69 15.24
N THR A 184 -3.62 -4.60 15.10
CA THR A 184 -4.51 -4.37 13.93
C THR A 184 -3.73 -4.35 12.61
N GLU A 185 -2.55 -3.71 12.57
CA GLU A 185 -1.69 -3.71 11.38
C GLU A 185 -1.27 -5.14 11.01
N TYR A 186 -0.84 -5.94 11.99
CA TYR A 186 -0.43 -7.33 11.77
C TYR A 186 -1.59 -8.20 11.26
N GLU A 187 -2.79 -8.06 11.82
CA GLU A 187 -3.98 -8.80 11.38
C GLU A 187 -4.35 -8.46 9.93
N ILE A 188 -4.37 -7.17 9.58
CA ILE A 188 -4.62 -6.73 8.20
C ILE A 188 -3.58 -7.32 7.25
N GLN A 189 -2.29 -7.26 7.61
CA GLN A 189 -1.23 -7.84 6.79
C GLN A 189 -1.39 -9.35 6.62
N SER A 190 -1.82 -10.06 7.67
CA SER A 190 -2.10 -11.49 7.62
C SER A 190 -3.24 -11.81 6.64
N HIS A 191 -4.36 -11.07 6.69
CA HIS A 191 -5.45 -11.21 5.73
C HIS A 191 -5.03 -10.90 4.29
N LEU A 192 -4.15 -9.91 4.12
CA LEU A 192 -3.61 -9.57 2.80
C LEU A 192 -2.66 -10.65 2.27
N ALA A 193 -1.89 -11.30 3.13
CA ALA A 193 -0.99 -12.38 2.75
C ALA A 193 -1.73 -13.63 2.24
N GLU A 194 -2.96 -13.86 2.69
CA GLU A 194 -3.82 -14.94 2.19
C GLU A 194 -4.28 -14.73 0.74
N LYS A 195 -4.33 -13.47 0.28
CA LYS A 195 -4.73 -13.11 -1.09
C LYS A 195 -3.55 -13.26 -2.06
N LYS A 196 -3.24 -14.51 -2.43
CA LYS A 196 -2.08 -14.84 -3.28
C LYS A 196 -2.21 -14.41 -4.73
N ASP A 197 -3.43 -14.15 -5.20
CA ASP A 197 -3.69 -13.71 -6.58
C ASP A 197 -3.63 -12.18 -6.74
N VAL A 198 -3.43 -11.44 -5.65
CA VAL A 198 -3.38 -9.98 -5.63
C VAL A 198 -1.95 -9.53 -5.43
N SER A 199 -1.42 -8.77 -6.38
CA SER A 199 -0.12 -8.10 -6.26
C SER A 199 -0.24 -6.93 -5.28
N LYS A 200 0.77 -6.68 -4.46
CA LYS A 200 0.71 -5.66 -3.41
C LYS A 200 1.90 -4.70 -3.52
N ILE A 201 1.63 -3.42 -3.42
CA ILE A 201 2.64 -2.37 -3.24
C ILE A 201 2.38 -1.74 -1.88
N ILE A 202 3.34 -1.87 -0.97
CA ILE A 202 3.26 -1.31 0.38
C ILE A 202 4.28 -0.19 0.49
N ILE A 203 3.81 1.04 0.50
CA ILE A 203 4.63 2.21 0.77
C ILE A 203 4.51 2.52 2.25
N ALA A 204 5.62 2.51 2.97
CA ALA A 204 5.61 2.74 4.40
C ALA A 204 6.87 3.41 4.92
N HIS A 205 6.72 4.08 6.07
CA HIS A 205 7.83 4.59 6.85
C HIS A 205 8.30 3.59 7.92
N ARG A 206 7.46 2.60 8.28
CA ARG A 206 7.78 1.57 9.27
C ARG A 206 8.34 0.32 8.60
N ILE A 207 9.43 -0.19 9.14
CA ILE A 207 10.03 -1.46 8.68
C ILE A 207 9.03 -2.63 8.85
N SER A 208 8.25 -2.66 9.96
CA SER A 208 7.25 -3.70 10.21
C SER A 208 6.26 -3.90 9.06
N SER A 209 5.92 -2.82 8.37
CA SER A 209 4.95 -2.87 7.27
C SER A 209 5.49 -3.53 6.00
N VAL A 210 6.81 -3.54 5.79
CA VAL A 210 7.43 -4.03 4.54
C VAL A 210 8.38 -5.22 4.72
N GLN A 211 8.73 -5.59 5.97
CA GLN A 211 9.74 -6.62 6.22
C GLN A 211 9.41 -8.01 5.66
N SER A 212 8.13 -8.28 5.41
CA SER A 212 7.65 -9.54 4.80
C SER A 212 7.44 -9.46 3.30
N ALA A 213 7.80 -8.34 2.66
CA ALA A 213 7.69 -8.18 1.22
C ALA A 213 8.70 -9.07 0.47
N ASP A 214 8.32 -9.55 -0.71
CA ASP A 214 9.19 -10.37 -1.58
C ASP A 214 10.39 -9.56 -2.08
N GLU A 215 10.19 -8.27 -2.32
CA GLU A 215 11.25 -7.31 -2.62
C GLU A 215 10.96 -5.98 -1.92
N ILE A 216 12.01 -5.32 -1.47
CA ILE A 216 11.95 -3.98 -0.87
C ILE A 216 12.85 -3.06 -1.69
N LEU A 217 12.30 -1.90 -2.08
CA LEU A 217 13.04 -0.80 -2.70
C LEU A 217 13.19 0.32 -1.67
N TYR A 218 14.41 0.76 -1.44
CA TYR A 218 14.67 1.95 -0.65
C TYR A 218 14.98 3.13 -1.58
N LEU A 219 14.07 4.10 -1.61
CA LEU A 219 14.22 5.30 -2.43
C LEU A 219 14.99 6.39 -1.68
N ASP A 220 15.96 6.95 -2.36
CA ASP A 220 16.67 8.14 -1.92
C ASP A 220 16.83 9.12 -3.08
N HIS A 221 16.48 10.38 -2.85
CA HIS A 221 16.55 11.45 -3.86
C HIS A 221 16.02 11.06 -5.25
N GLY A 222 14.87 10.38 -5.30
CA GLY A 222 14.21 9.98 -6.54
C GLY A 222 14.84 8.79 -7.26
N ARG A 223 15.78 8.08 -6.63
CA ARG A 223 16.44 6.88 -7.17
C ARG A 223 16.23 5.67 -6.25
N ILE A 224 16.32 4.48 -6.81
CA ILE A 224 16.41 3.25 -6.01
C ILE A 224 17.86 3.16 -5.50
N ALA A 225 18.06 3.49 -4.23
CA ALA A 225 19.38 3.43 -3.60
C ALA A 225 19.74 2.01 -3.15
N GLU A 226 18.76 1.26 -2.67
CA GLU A 226 18.93 -0.13 -2.24
C GLU A 226 17.72 -0.96 -2.65
N ARG A 227 17.96 -2.24 -2.94
CA ARG A 227 16.92 -3.21 -3.23
C ARG A 227 17.29 -4.60 -2.73
N GLY A 228 16.29 -5.37 -2.27
CA GLY A 228 16.47 -6.74 -1.79
C GLY A 228 15.35 -7.17 -0.85
N THR A 229 15.56 -8.29 -0.16
CA THR A 229 14.70 -8.73 0.94
C THR A 229 15.11 -8.06 2.25
N HIS A 230 14.27 -8.17 3.28
CA HIS A 230 14.61 -7.69 4.63
C HIS A 230 15.99 -8.19 5.08
N GLU A 231 16.23 -9.50 4.98
CA GLU A 231 17.47 -10.13 5.41
C GLU A 231 18.68 -9.61 4.64
N SER A 232 18.57 -9.48 3.32
CA SER A 232 19.67 -8.99 2.48
C SER A 232 19.99 -7.53 2.77
N LEU A 233 18.98 -6.68 2.94
CA LEU A 233 19.15 -5.26 3.26
C LEU A 233 19.71 -5.04 4.67
N MET A 234 19.30 -5.85 5.65
CA MET A 234 19.89 -5.85 6.99
C MET A 234 21.38 -6.22 6.97
N ALA A 235 21.75 -7.20 6.11
CA ALA A 235 23.15 -7.62 5.95
C ALA A 235 24.03 -6.56 5.26
N GLN A 236 23.46 -5.76 4.36
CA GLN A 236 24.16 -4.68 3.65
C GLN A 236 24.55 -3.51 4.58
N LYS A 237 23.83 -3.31 5.70
CA LYS A 237 24.04 -2.22 6.66
C LYS A 237 24.00 -0.82 6.04
N GLY A 238 23.15 -0.61 5.04
CA GLY A 238 22.98 0.64 4.34
C GLY A 238 21.86 1.53 4.93
N LEU A 239 21.12 2.22 4.07
CA LEU A 239 20.04 3.16 4.45
C LEU A 239 18.87 2.43 5.11
N TYR A 240 18.51 1.26 4.59
CA TYR A 240 17.46 0.43 5.18
C TYR A 240 17.83 0.01 6.60
N TYR A 241 19.05 -0.48 6.80
CA TYR A 241 19.56 -0.85 8.13
C TYR A 241 19.59 0.35 9.08
N SER A 242 20.05 1.50 8.61
CA SER A 242 20.07 2.73 9.41
C SER A 242 18.67 3.16 9.84
N THR A 243 17.67 2.99 8.95
CA THR A 243 16.26 3.23 9.28
C THR A 243 15.76 2.24 10.33
N TRP A 244 16.12 0.95 10.20
CA TRP A 244 15.79 -0.07 11.19
C TRP A 244 16.42 0.24 12.55
N GLU A 245 17.70 0.61 12.58
CA GLU A 245 18.40 0.97 13.81
C GLU A 245 17.76 2.19 14.50
N ALA A 246 17.32 3.18 13.72
CA ALA A 246 16.60 4.35 14.25
C ALA A 246 15.23 3.97 14.85
N GLN A 247 14.53 2.98 14.29
CA GLN A 247 13.21 2.57 14.78
C GLN A 247 13.27 1.58 15.96
N TYR A 248 14.25 0.69 15.98
CA TYR A 248 14.30 -0.45 16.91
C TYR A 248 15.59 -0.57 17.71
N GLY A 249 16.63 0.19 17.37
CA GLY A 249 17.98 0.02 17.97
C GLY A 249 18.00 0.14 19.49
N ASP A 250 17.27 1.08 20.06
CA ASP A 250 17.21 1.27 21.51
C ASP A 250 16.44 0.13 22.21
N TYR A 251 15.38 -0.38 21.60
CA TYR A 251 14.63 -1.53 22.10
C TYR A 251 15.51 -2.79 22.13
N HIS A 252 16.25 -3.06 21.07
CA HIS A 252 17.15 -4.23 21.00
C HIS A 252 18.32 -4.12 21.97
N LYS A 253 18.89 -2.92 22.15
CA LYS A 253 19.93 -2.68 23.16
C LYS A 253 19.41 -2.91 24.57
N ALA A 254 18.21 -2.40 24.88
CA ALA A 254 17.56 -2.60 26.18
C ALA A 254 17.22 -4.08 26.42
N LYS A 255 16.69 -4.79 25.43
CA LYS A 255 16.39 -6.22 25.52
C LYS A 255 17.66 -7.05 25.74
N ALA A 256 18.71 -6.81 24.96
CA ALA A 256 20.00 -7.51 25.12
C ALA A 256 20.62 -7.26 26.50
N ALA A 257 20.53 -6.04 27.04
CA ALA A 257 20.99 -5.73 28.40
C ALA A 257 20.18 -6.47 29.46
N LEU A 258 18.86 -6.62 29.27
CA LEU A 258 17.99 -7.36 30.19
C LEU A 258 18.30 -8.86 30.17
N GLU A 259 18.51 -9.44 28.98
CA GLU A 259 18.88 -10.85 28.81
C GLU A 259 20.25 -11.16 29.43
N GLN A 260 21.20 -10.23 29.38
CA GLN A 260 22.51 -10.36 30.04
C GLN A 260 22.44 -10.19 31.57
N ALA A 261 21.43 -9.46 32.07
CA ALA A 261 21.24 -9.21 33.50
C ALA A 261 20.45 -10.33 34.22
N LEU A 262 19.74 -11.18 33.46
CA LEU A 262 19.05 -12.35 34.04
C LEU A 262 20.08 -13.43 34.33
N PRO A 263 20.23 -13.89 35.61
CA PRO A 263 21.13 -14.98 35.92
C PRO A 263 20.68 -16.24 35.16
N ALA A 264 21.64 -16.93 34.55
CA ALA A 264 21.44 -18.27 34.01
C ALA A 264 20.97 -19.16 35.17
N ASN A 265 19.69 -19.27 35.39
CA ASN A 265 19.13 -20.17 36.37
C ASN A 265 19.14 -21.58 35.80
N ALA A 266 19.80 -22.39 36.54
CA ALA A 266 20.00 -23.83 36.56
C ALA A 266 18.73 -24.65 36.25
#